data_1d27cb715df2d046527f17363c937eea
#
_entry.id   1d27cb715df2d046527f17363c937eea
#
_cell.length_a   1.000
_cell.length_b   1.000
_cell.length_c   1.000
_cell.angle_alpha   90.00
_cell.angle_beta   90.00
_cell.angle_gamma   90.00
#
_symmetry.space_group_name_H-M   'P 1'
#
loop_
_entity.id
_entity.type
_entity.pdbx_description
1 polymer ?
#
loop_
_entity_poly.entity_id
_entity_poly.type
_entity_poly.pdbx_seq_one_letter_code
_entity_poly.pdbx_strand_id
1 'polypeptide(L)'
;FEKLVDDLSWEEFMPRGVTKEFFTRFKRYYDPDIFREAGKRIREMARMADKFTIEERISRIAAIFATFRNPDKETVLTPWRVVNRHLSDCLGGYCFMDEDFEQPLDVPRYVTKQGVTEEVFTPKSVILEINSKSGLYPLYAAYNIYRSRIEEAKKKYKEEVGRQLALQLWDATLEENILVVCKTPMARSITKRTLAGFRETTVRAEYYPEL
;
A
#
# COMPACT_ATOMS: atom_id res chain seq x y z
N PHE A 1 -9.59 21.25 -8.63
CA PHE A 1 -9.54 19.88 -8.07
C PHE A 1 -10.55 18.97 -8.78
N GLU A 2 -11.86 19.28 -8.71
CA GLU A 2 -12.93 18.48 -9.31
C GLU A 2 -12.77 18.25 -10.83
N LYS A 3 -12.11 19.15 -11.52
CA LYS A 3 -11.80 19.04 -12.96
C LYS A 3 -10.59 18.15 -13.27
N LEU A 4 -9.78 17.81 -12.27
CA LEU A 4 -8.56 17.01 -12.41
C LEU A 4 -8.79 15.53 -12.14
N VAL A 5 -9.92 15.19 -11.52
CA VAL A 5 -10.27 13.82 -11.17
C VAL A 5 -11.33 13.33 -12.16
N ASP A 6 -11.11 12.19 -12.77
CA ASP A 6 -12.10 11.53 -13.64
C ASP A 6 -13.34 11.10 -12.84
N ASP A 7 -14.46 10.84 -13.53
CA ASP A 7 -15.74 10.59 -12.85
C ASP A 7 -15.75 9.25 -12.09
N LEU A 8 -15.13 8.22 -12.64
CA LEU A 8 -15.01 6.91 -11.98
C LEU A 8 -14.20 6.98 -10.70
N SER A 9 -13.06 7.68 -10.74
CA SER A 9 -12.24 7.92 -9.55
C SER A 9 -12.97 8.79 -8.53
N TRP A 10 -13.77 9.75 -8.99
CA TRP A 10 -14.59 10.56 -8.11
C TRP A 10 -15.61 9.72 -7.35
N GLU A 11 -16.36 8.86 -8.03
CA GLU A 11 -17.36 7.97 -7.43
C GLU A 11 -16.73 6.98 -6.45
N GLU A 12 -15.53 6.47 -6.76
CA GLU A 12 -14.85 5.50 -5.90
C GLU A 12 -14.33 6.10 -4.59
N PHE A 13 -13.85 7.35 -4.62
CA PHE A 13 -13.15 7.98 -3.49
C PHE A 13 -13.99 9.02 -2.73
N MET A 14 -15.18 9.35 -3.22
CA MET A 14 -16.08 10.25 -2.53
C MET A 14 -17.22 9.50 -1.85
N PRO A 15 -17.77 10.03 -0.74
CA PRO A 15 -18.97 9.47 -0.12
C PRO A 15 -20.15 9.43 -1.10
N ARG A 16 -21.02 8.45 -0.95
CA ARG A 16 -22.23 8.33 -1.79
C ARG A 16 -23.02 9.63 -1.83
N GLY A 17 -23.43 10.03 -3.02
CA GLY A 17 -24.20 11.25 -3.27
C GLY A 17 -23.39 12.53 -3.33
N VAL A 18 -22.07 12.48 -3.06
CA VAL A 18 -21.20 13.65 -3.23
C VAL A 18 -20.72 13.72 -4.68
N THR A 19 -21.58 14.18 -5.57
CA THR A 19 -21.23 14.45 -6.98
C THR A 19 -20.28 15.64 -7.10
N LYS A 20 -19.59 15.78 -8.23
CA LYS A 20 -18.75 16.96 -8.53
C LYS A 20 -19.57 18.26 -8.49
N GLU A 21 -20.83 18.21 -8.94
CA GLU A 21 -21.75 19.35 -8.90
C GLU A 21 -22.13 19.72 -7.46
N PHE A 22 -22.45 18.73 -6.64
CA PHE A 22 -22.72 18.92 -5.22
C PHE A 22 -21.49 19.52 -4.52
N PHE A 23 -20.31 18.98 -4.75
CA PHE A 23 -19.05 19.48 -4.19
C PHE A 23 -18.81 20.95 -4.55
N THR A 24 -19.13 21.36 -5.77
CA THR A 24 -18.96 22.76 -6.22
C THR A 24 -19.72 23.76 -5.35
N ARG A 25 -20.87 23.36 -4.77
CA ARG A 25 -21.66 24.21 -3.85
C ARG A 25 -20.95 24.42 -2.52
N PHE A 26 -20.16 23.44 -2.07
CA PHE A 26 -19.41 23.49 -0.80
C PHE A 26 -17.98 23.99 -0.96
N LYS A 27 -17.48 24.06 -2.18
CA LYS A 27 -16.10 24.46 -2.49
C LYS A 27 -15.70 25.80 -1.83
N ARG A 28 -16.62 26.73 -1.70
CA ARG A 28 -16.40 28.04 -1.06
C ARG A 28 -16.02 27.95 0.43
N TYR A 29 -16.29 26.83 1.10
CA TYR A 29 -15.96 26.62 2.50
C TYR A 29 -14.58 25.97 2.71
N TYR A 30 -13.91 25.58 1.62
CA TYR A 30 -12.57 25.02 1.66
C TYR A 30 -11.56 26.09 1.26
N ASP A 31 -10.53 26.25 2.09
CA ASP A 31 -9.39 27.09 1.75
C ASP A 31 -8.50 26.35 0.72
N PRO A 32 -8.35 26.89 -0.51
CA PRO A 32 -7.56 26.23 -1.55
C PRO A 32 -6.08 26.19 -1.23
N ASP A 33 -5.56 27.07 -0.39
CA ASP A 33 -4.15 27.11 -0.02
C ASP A 33 -3.85 26.01 1.00
N ILE A 34 -4.69 25.84 2.01
CA ILE A 34 -4.58 24.71 2.96
C ILE A 34 -4.63 23.39 2.21
N PHE A 35 -5.53 23.24 1.25
CA PHE A 35 -5.65 22.02 0.46
C PHE A 35 -4.40 21.72 -0.36
N ARG A 36 -3.83 22.75 -1.01
CA ARG A 36 -2.57 22.60 -1.77
C ARG A 36 -1.39 22.26 -0.89
N GLU A 37 -1.24 22.92 0.24
CA GLU A 37 -0.16 22.67 1.19
C GLU A 37 -0.26 21.27 1.82
N ALA A 38 -1.46 20.80 2.16
CA ALA A 38 -1.69 19.43 2.61
C ALA A 38 -1.25 18.41 1.55
N GLY A 39 -1.61 18.61 0.28
CA GLY A 39 -1.20 17.76 -0.82
C GLY A 39 0.31 17.74 -1.06
N LYS A 40 0.99 18.90 -0.96
CA LYS A 40 2.45 18.99 -1.01
C LYS A 40 3.09 18.20 0.12
N ARG A 41 2.63 18.41 1.35
CA ARG A 41 3.16 17.74 2.55
C ARG A 41 3.05 16.23 2.44
N ILE A 42 1.89 15.71 2.02
CA ILE A 42 1.69 14.26 1.80
C ILE A 42 2.69 13.74 0.76
N ARG A 43 2.87 14.44 -0.36
CA ARG A 43 3.82 14.06 -1.40
C ARG A 43 5.27 14.07 -0.91
N GLU A 44 5.65 15.05 -0.13
CA GLU A 44 6.98 15.16 0.47
C GLU A 44 7.23 14.04 1.47
N MET A 45 6.28 13.74 2.33
CA MET A 45 6.35 12.61 3.28
C MET A 45 6.53 11.28 2.52
N ALA A 46 5.78 11.05 1.46
CA ALA A 46 5.88 9.84 0.64
C ALA A 46 7.24 9.74 -0.08
N ARG A 47 7.77 10.84 -0.62
CA ARG A 47 9.12 10.88 -1.22
C ARG A 47 10.22 10.67 -0.19
N MET A 48 10.06 11.23 0.99
CA MET A 48 11.01 11.01 2.08
C MET A 48 11.03 9.56 2.53
N ALA A 49 9.87 8.88 2.54
CA ALA A 49 9.79 7.47 2.88
C ALA A 49 10.67 6.59 1.98
N ASP A 50 10.84 6.93 0.71
CA ASP A 50 11.68 6.17 -0.24
C ASP A 50 13.19 6.20 0.09
N LYS A 51 13.63 7.07 1.01
CA LYS A 51 15.03 7.17 1.46
C LYS A 51 15.38 6.21 2.61
N PHE A 52 14.41 5.51 3.16
CA PHE A 52 14.58 4.61 4.30
C PHE A 52 14.65 3.13 3.87
N THR A 53 14.78 2.23 4.84
CA THR A 53 14.64 0.78 4.60
C THR A 53 13.22 0.45 4.13
N ILE A 54 13.02 -0.75 3.60
CA ILE A 54 11.70 -1.17 3.15
C ILE A 54 10.71 -1.19 4.34
N GLU A 55 11.14 -1.67 5.50
CA GLU A 55 10.35 -1.72 6.74
C GLU A 55 9.91 -0.31 7.19
N GLU A 56 10.88 0.59 7.32
CA GLU A 56 10.61 1.97 7.71
C GLU A 56 9.73 2.68 6.68
N ARG A 57 9.94 2.42 5.39
CA ARG A 57 9.11 2.95 4.32
C ARG A 57 7.65 2.49 4.48
N ILE A 58 7.42 1.20 4.71
CA ILE A 58 6.07 0.65 4.93
C ILE A 58 5.39 1.34 6.11
N SER A 59 6.07 1.46 7.25
CA SER A 59 5.55 2.14 8.44
C SER A 59 5.18 3.60 8.15
N ARG A 60 6.02 4.34 7.40
CA ARG A 60 5.76 5.73 7.01
C ARG A 60 4.58 5.86 6.03
N ILE A 61 4.46 4.98 5.05
CA ILE A 61 3.32 4.94 4.13
C ILE A 61 2.04 4.61 4.90
N ALA A 62 2.07 3.64 5.80
CA ALA A 62 0.93 3.31 6.65
C ALA A 62 0.50 4.51 7.53
N ALA A 63 1.46 5.24 8.09
CA ALA A 63 1.20 6.46 8.86
C ALA A 63 0.55 7.56 8.01
N ILE A 64 0.96 7.72 6.74
CA ILE A 64 0.29 8.65 5.82
C ILE A 64 -1.17 8.24 5.63
N PHE A 65 -1.46 6.97 5.35
CA PHE A 65 -2.83 6.49 5.21
C PHE A 65 -3.66 6.66 6.48
N ALA A 66 -3.06 6.52 7.66
CA ALA A 66 -3.74 6.72 8.94
C ALA A 66 -4.20 8.18 9.17
N THR A 67 -3.65 9.15 8.42
CA THR A 67 -4.10 10.56 8.49
C THR A 67 -5.42 10.80 7.75
N PHE A 68 -5.79 9.91 6.82
CA PHE A 68 -7.05 10.02 6.09
C PHE A 68 -8.20 9.51 6.95
N ARG A 69 -9.08 10.41 7.33
CA ARG A 69 -10.30 10.05 8.07
C ARG A 69 -11.46 9.91 7.09
N ASN A 70 -12.17 8.82 7.20
CA ASN A 70 -13.42 8.68 6.47
C ASN A 70 -14.45 9.62 7.07
N PRO A 71 -15.12 10.45 6.26
CA PRO A 71 -16.12 11.38 6.74
C PRO A 71 -17.41 10.69 7.20
N ASP A 72 -17.56 9.41 6.91
CA ASP A 72 -18.77 8.61 7.16
C ASP A 72 -18.39 7.19 7.61
N LYS A 73 -19.40 6.38 7.94
CA LYS A 73 -19.26 4.95 8.29
C LYS A 73 -18.73 4.09 7.12
N GLU A 74 -18.83 4.58 5.90
CA GLU A 74 -18.28 3.92 4.71
C GLU A 74 -16.76 4.10 4.67
N THR A 75 -16.05 3.01 4.87
CA THR A 75 -14.58 2.99 4.79
C THR A 75 -14.14 2.97 3.32
N VAL A 76 -13.69 4.10 2.82
CA VAL A 76 -13.17 4.20 1.44
C VAL A 76 -11.82 3.49 1.31
N LEU A 77 -10.97 3.59 2.32
CA LEU A 77 -9.66 2.95 2.37
C LEU A 77 -9.56 2.04 3.59
N THR A 78 -9.23 0.76 3.36
CA THR A 78 -9.04 -0.20 4.46
C THR A 78 -7.83 0.20 5.30
N PRO A 79 -7.97 0.40 6.61
CA PRO A 79 -6.87 0.77 7.49
C PRO A 79 -5.78 -0.31 7.54
N TRP A 80 -4.51 0.11 7.69
CA TRP A 80 -3.36 -0.80 7.77
C TRP A 80 -3.49 -1.87 8.86
N ARG A 81 -4.06 -1.50 10.03
CA ARG A 81 -4.32 -2.46 11.10
C ARG A 81 -5.28 -3.58 10.69
N VAL A 82 -6.30 -3.26 9.88
CA VAL A 82 -7.27 -4.25 9.39
C VAL A 82 -6.63 -5.17 8.37
N VAL A 83 -5.79 -4.64 7.46
CA VAL A 83 -5.01 -5.44 6.52
C VAL A 83 -4.10 -6.42 7.26
N ASN A 84 -3.35 -5.93 8.27
CA ASN A 84 -2.46 -6.77 9.07
C ASN A 84 -3.24 -7.86 9.81
N ARG A 85 -4.34 -7.50 10.48
CA ARG A 85 -5.18 -8.48 11.17
C ARG A 85 -5.69 -9.55 10.23
N HIS A 86 -6.32 -9.14 9.14
CA HIS A 86 -6.91 -10.05 8.17
C HIS A 86 -5.86 -11.00 7.59
N LEU A 87 -4.75 -10.47 7.06
CA LEU A 87 -3.75 -11.29 6.38
C LEU A 87 -2.91 -12.12 7.36
N SER A 88 -2.57 -11.61 8.55
CA SER A 88 -1.86 -12.41 9.54
C SER A 88 -2.73 -13.53 10.11
N ASP A 89 -4.04 -13.31 10.26
CA ASP A 89 -4.96 -14.34 10.73
C ASP A 89 -5.21 -15.44 9.68
N CYS A 90 -5.25 -15.07 8.39
CA CYS A 90 -5.50 -16.01 7.30
C CYS A 90 -4.22 -16.70 6.79
N LEU A 91 -3.15 -15.92 6.57
CA LEU A 91 -1.95 -16.34 5.87
C LEU A 91 -0.69 -16.38 6.76
N GLY A 92 -0.72 -15.67 7.87
CA GLY A 92 0.48 -15.46 8.69
C GLY A 92 1.45 -14.45 8.04
N GLY A 93 2.75 -14.64 8.32
CA GLY A 93 3.84 -13.80 7.82
C GLY A 93 4.21 -12.66 8.78
N TYR A 94 4.98 -11.70 8.27
CA TYR A 94 5.43 -10.53 9.03
C TYR A 94 4.29 -9.53 9.20
N CYS A 95 3.85 -9.33 10.44
CA CYS A 95 2.77 -8.44 10.84
C CYS A 95 3.36 -7.19 11.49
N PHE A 96 2.95 -6.01 11.03
CA PHE A 96 3.41 -4.70 11.51
C PHE A 96 2.60 -4.16 12.69
N MET A 97 1.76 -4.97 13.28
CA MET A 97 0.92 -4.61 14.43
C MET A 97 1.20 -5.54 15.60
N ASP A 98 0.98 -5.02 16.81
CA ASP A 98 1.02 -5.82 18.04
C ASP A 98 -0.03 -6.95 18.03
N GLU A 99 -0.12 -7.73 19.10
CA GLU A 99 -1.04 -8.87 19.19
C GLU A 99 -2.50 -8.45 19.20
N ASP A 100 -2.79 -7.30 19.78
CA ASP A 100 -4.15 -6.74 19.87
C ASP A 100 -4.52 -5.89 18.65
N PHE A 101 -3.60 -5.68 17.72
CA PHE A 101 -3.74 -4.82 16.54
C PHE A 101 -4.07 -3.36 16.86
N GLU A 102 -3.61 -2.87 18.00
CA GLU A 102 -3.83 -1.49 18.43
C GLU A 102 -2.65 -0.58 18.09
N GLN A 103 -1.42 -1.09 18.22
CA GLN A 103 -0.21 -0.31 18.02
C GLN A 103 0.65 -0.83 16.88
N PRO A 104 1.18 0.05 16.01
CA PRO A 104 2.17 -0.34 15.03
C PRO A 104 3.50 -0.69 15.69
N LEU A 105 4.19 -1.70 15.13
CA LEU A 105 5.51 -2.12 15.55
C LEU A 105 6.59 -1.54 14.66
N ASP A 106 7.71 -1.09 15.23
CA ASP A 106 8.90 -0.67 14.47
C ASP A 106 9.56 -1.85 13.76
N VAL A 107 9.56 -3.02 14.41
CA VAL A 107 10.02 -4.28 13.84
C VAL A 107 8.84 -5.23 13.74
N PRO A 108 8.46 -5.68 12.53
CA PRO A 108 7.31 -6.56 12.37
C PRO A 108 7.55 -7.92 13.03
N ARG A 109 6.52 -8.43 13.72
CA ARG A 109 6.53 -9.78 14.31
C ARG A 109 6.15 -10.83 13.28
N TYR A 110 6.69 -12.03 13.42
CA TYR A 110 6.35 -13.14 12.53
C TYR A 110 5.23 -14.00 13.11
N VAL A 111 4.20 -14.23 12.32
CA VAL A 111 3.03 -15.05 12.64
C VAL A 111 3.07 -16.29 11.76
N THR A 112 3.09 -17.48 12.35
CA THR A 112 3.07 -18.73 11.61
C THR A 112 1.66 -19.29 11.54
N LYS A 113 1.18 -19.59 10.34
CA LYS A 113 0.00 -20.40 10.08
C LYS A 113 0.47 -21.71 9.46
N GLN A 114 0.43 -22.76 10.25
CA GLN A 114 0.93 -24.08 9.85
C GLN A 114 0.31 -24.55 8.54
N GLY A 115 1.15 -24.99 7.60
CA GLY A 115 0.72 -25.46 6.28
C GLY A 115 0.26 -24.35 5.32
N VAL A 116 0.37 -23.08 5.70
CA VAL A 116 -0.05 -21.95 4.86
C VAL A 116 1.08 -20.95 4.64
N THR A 117 1.67 -20.40 5.70
CA THR A 117 2.61 -19.28 5.60
C THR A 117 3.81 -19.60 4.72
N GLU A 118 4.38 -20.79 4.88
CA GLU A 118 5.56 -21.24 4.15
C GLU A 118 5.29 -21.54 2.67
N GLU A 119 4.04 -21.84 2.32
CA GLU A 119 3.64 -22.11 0.94
C GLU A 119 3.23 -20.84 0.20
N VAL A 120 2.59 -19.89 0.90
CA VAL A 120 2.04 -18.67 0.29
C VAL A 120 3.13 -17.61 0.04
N PHE A 121 4.05 -17.41 0.98
CA PHE A 121 5.04 -16.35 0.88
C PHE A 121 6.43 -16.88 0.43
N THR A 122 6.47 -17.47 -0.75
CA THR A 122 7.72 -17.94 -1.36
C THR A 122 8.20 -17.00 -2.48
N PRO A 123 9.47 -17.01 -2.86
CA PRO A 123 9.98 -16.22 -3.99
C PRO A 123 9.33 -16.56 -5.35
N LYS A 124 8.66 -17.69 -5.45
CA LYS A 124 7.95 -18.15 -6.67
C LYS A 124 6.45 -17.86 -6.64
N SER A 125 5.91 -17.44 -5.51
CA SER A 125 4.48 -17.17 -5.37
C SER A 125 4.08 -15.95 -6.19
N VAL A 126 2.89 -16.00 -6.78
CA VAL A 126 2.29 -14.87 -7.50
C VAL A 126 0.97 -14.54 -6.82
N ILE A 127 0.84 -13.30 -6.39
CA ILE A 127 -0.34 -12.78 -5.70
C ILE A 127 -1.11 -11.86 -6.63
N LEU A 128 -2.40 -12.11 -6.76
CA LEU A 128 -3.34 -11.25 -7.47
C LEU A 128 -4.25 -10.56 -6.46
N GLU A 129 -4.23 -9.23 -6.46
CA GLU A 129 -5.22 -8.40 -5.77
C GLU A 129 -6.22 -7.83 -6.78
N ILE A 130 -7.51 -8.04 -6.52
CA ILE A 130 -8.60 -7.50 -7.34
C ILE A 130 -9.28 -6.36 -6.60
N ASN A 131 -9.53 -5.25 -7.31
CA ASN A 131 -10.16 -4.04 -6.79
C ASN A 131 -9.35 -3.33 -5.69
N SER A 132 -8.03 -3.22 -5.91
CA SER A 132 -7.16 -2.45 -5.02
C SER A 132 -7.45 -0.95 -5.11
N LYS A 133 -7.53 -0.29 -3.96
CA LYS A 133 -7.67 1.18 -3.85
C LYS A 133 -6.39 1.83 -3.30
N SER A 134 -5.92 1.33 -2.17
CA SER A 134 -4.76 1.87 -1.46
C SER A 134 -3.45 1.15 -1.78
N GLY A 135 -3.51 -0.09 -2.23
CA GLY A 135 -2.34 -0.95 -2.39
C GLY A 135 -1.80 -1.53 -1.09
N LEU A 136 -2.53 -1.43 0.03
CA LEU A 136 -2.04 -1.91 1.33
C LEU A 136 -2.08 -3.44 1.46
N TYR A 137 -3.07 -4.12 0.88
CA TYR A 137 -3.09 -5.58 0.82
C TYR A 137 -1.90 -6.15 0.04
N PRO A 138 -1.65 -5.72 -1.22
CA PRO A 138 -0.49 -6.20 -1.95
C PRO A 138 0.83 -5.72 -1.33
N LEU A 139 0.86 -4.62 -0.57
CA LEU A 139 2.04 -4.19 0.18
C LEU A 139 2.43 -5.21 1.26
N TYR A 140 1.45 -5.74 2.01
CA TYR A 140 1.67 -6.80 2.99
C TYR A 140 2.22 -8.07 2.33
N ALA A 141 1.59 -8.52 1.26
CA ALA A 141 2.02 -9.71 0.53
C ALA A 141 3.42 -9.54 -0.08
N ALA A 142 3.68 -8.40 -0.73
CA ALA A 142 4.98 -8.08 -1.30
C ALA A 142 6.09 -8.09 -0.24
N TYR A 143 5.83 -7.51 0.93
CA TYR A 143 6.83 -7.51 2.00
C TYR A 143 7.17 -8.94 2.47
N ASN A 144 6.18 -9.79 2.62
CA ASN A 144 6.39 -11.17 3.05
C ASN A 144 7.18 -12.00 2.02
N ILE A 145 6.88 -11.85 0.73
CA ILE A 145 7.66 -12.50 -0.34
C ILE A 145 9.07 -11.90 -0.42
N TYR A 146 9.22 -10.59 -0.31
CA TYR A 146 10.52 -9.93 -0.23
C TYR A 146 11.38 -10.47 0.91
N ARG A 147 10.81 -10.68 2.10
CA ARG A 147 11.54 -11.28 3.24
C ARG A 147 12.02 -12.69 2.92
N SER A 148 11.25 -13.50 2.23
CA SER A 148 11.69 -14.83 1.78
C SER A 148 12.85 -14.74 0.80
N ARG A 149 12.84 -13.77 -0.13
CA ARG A 149 13.98 -13.49 -1.04
C ARG A 149 15.23 -13.03 -0.28
N ILE A 150 15.07 -12.21 0.75
CA ILE A 150 16.17 -11.79 1.63
C ILE A 150 16.81 -13.00 2.32
N GLU A 151 16.01 -13.89 2.87
CA GLU A 151 16.52 -15.09 3.55
C GLU A 151 17.22 -16.07 2.58
N GLU A 152 16.73 -16.22 1.35
CA GLU A 152 17.42 -16.98 0.31
C GLU A 152 18.76 -16.33 -0.07
N ALA A 153 18.80 -15.00 -0.22
CA ALA A 153 20.02 -14.28 -0.53
C ALA A 153 21.07 -14.40 0.57
N LYS A 154 20.68 -14.29 1.85
CA LYS A 154 21.57 -14.52 3.01
C LYS A 154 22.17 -15.93 3.00
N LYS A 155 21.34 -16.94 2.76
CA LYS A 155 21.82 -18.34 2.67
C LYS A 155 22.81 -18.52 1.52
N LYS A 156 22.53 -17.92 0.36
CA LYS A 156 23.35 -18.03 -0.85
C LYS A 156 24.71 -17.34 -0.71
N TYR A 157 24.71 -16.10 -0.22
CA TYR A 157 25.94 -15.28 -0.15
C TYR A 157 26.67 -15.43 1.19
N LYS A 158 26.04 -16.01 2.20
CA LYS A 158 26.56 -16.15 3.58
C LYS A 158 26.93 -14.80 4.23
N GLU A 159 26.29 -13.74 3.81
CA GLU A 159 26.50 -12.37 4.25
C GLU A 159 25.16 -11.66 4.48
N GLU A 160 25.17 -10.58 5.25
CA GLU A 160 24.02 -9.71 5.40
C GLU A 160 23.73 -8.96 4.09
N VAL A 161 22.44 -8.81 3.79
CA VAL A 161 22.00 -8.17 2.55
C VAL A 161 22.15 -6.66 2.68
N GLY A 162 23.07 -6.08 1.90
CA GLY A 162 23.24 -4.64 1.84
C GLY A 162 22.05 -3.91 1.20
N ARG A 163 21.92 -2.61 1.46
CA ARG A 163 20.78 -1.79 1.04
C ARG A 163 20.49 -1.86 -0.47
N GLN A 164 21.53 -1.87 -1.31
CA GLN A 164 21.34 -1.90 -2.77
C GLN A 164 20.69 -3.22 -3.20
N LEU A 165 21.19 -4.35 -2.71
CA LEU A 165 20.61 -5.67 -3.01
C LEU A 165 19.19 -5.78 -2.43
N ALA A 166 18.95 -5.25 -1.23
CA ALA A 166 17.62 -5.22 -0.63
C ALA A 166 16.60 -4.49 -1.52
N LEU A 167 16.99 -3.34 -2.10
CA LEU A 167 16.12 -2.60 -3.03
C LEU A 167 15.90 -3.37 -4.35
N GLN A 168 16.93 -4.03 -4.88
CA GLN A 168 16.80 -4.87 -6.08
C GLN A 168 15.84 -6.05 -5.83
N LEU A 169 15.93 -6.70 -4.68
CA LEU A 169 15.04 -7.80 -4.30
C LEU A 169 13.60 -7.31 -4.09
N TRP A 170 13.42 -6.10 -3.55
CA TRP A 170 12.11 -5.47 -3.47
C TRP A 170 11.52 -5.20 -4.85
N ASP A 171 12.28 -4.59 -5.75
CA ASP A 171 11.84 -4.28 -7.11
C ASP A 171 11.50 -5.56 -7.90
N ALA A 172 12.33 -6.59 -7.80
CA ALA A 172 12.03 -7.90 -8.38
C ALA A 172 10.74 -8.51 -7.79
N THR A 173 10.50 -8.36 -6.49
CA THR A 173 9.24 -8.83 -5.88
C THR A 173 8.02 -8.12 -6.47
N LEU A 174 8.09 -6.80 -6.65
CA LEU A 174 6.97 -6.04 -7.24
C LEU A 174 6.70 -6.44 -8.69
N GLU A 175 7.75 -6.68 -9.47
CA GLU A 175 7.64 -7.01 -10.89
C GLU A 175 7.19 -8.46 -11.12
N GLU A 176 7.73 -9.42 -10.37
CA GLU A 176 7.53 -10.84 -10.62
C GLU A 176 6.35 -11.43 -9.85
N ASN A 177 6.12 -10.98 -8.61
CA ASN A 177 5.23 -11.67 -7.68
C ASN A 177 3.88 -10.96 -7.47
N ILE A 178 3.76 -9.66 -7.78
CA ILE A 178 2.58 -8.88 -7.43
C ILE A 178 1.83 -8.42 -8.68
N LEU A 179 0.58 -8.87 -8.80
CA LEU A 179 -0.37 -8.39 -9.80
C LEU A 179 -1.51 -7.67 -9.09
N VAL A 180 -1.87 -6.52 -9.61
CA VAL A 180 -2.95 -5.72 -9.03
C VAL A 180 -3.90 -5.26 -10.12
N VAL A 181 -5.19 -5.40 -9.86
CA VAL A 181 -6.25 -4.86 -10.70
C VAL A 181 -6.99 -3.77 -9.95
N CYS A 182 -7.12 -2.60 -10.57
CA CYS A 182 -7.76 -1.42 -10.00
C CYS A 182 -8.98 -1.03 -10.83
N LYS A 183 -10.03 -0.59 -10.16
CA LYS A 183 -11.26 -0.15 -10.80
C LYS A 183 -11.17 1.25 -11.42
N THR A 184 -10.23 2.09 -10.94
CA THR A 184 -10.09 3.47 -11.38
C THR A 184 -8.64 3.86 -11.64
N PRO A 185 -8.39 4.88 -12.49
CA PRO A 185 -7.05 5.39 -12.73
C PRO A 185 -6.37 5.93 -11.46
N MET A 186 -7.15 6.54 -10.56
CA MET A 186 -6.64 7.06 -9.28
C MET A 186 -6.20 5.91 -8.37
N ALA A 187 -7.00 4.86 -8.21
CA ALA A 187 -6.65 3.67 -7.44
C ALA A 187 -5.37 3.02 -7.95
N ARG A 188 -5.23 2.89 -9.29
CA ARG A 188 -4.00 2.41 -9.93
C ARG A 188 -2.80 3.27 -9.57
N SER A 189 -2.95 4.60 -9.66
CA SER A 189 -1.87 5.55 -9.34
C SER A 189 -1.45 5.48 -7.87
N ILE A 190 -2.42 5.42 -6.96
CA ILE A 190 -2.18 5.28 -5.52
C ILE A 190 -1.47 3.97 -5.24
N THR A 191 -1.97 2.85 -5.76
CA THR A 191 -1.37 1.52 -5.59
C THR A 191 0.09 1.49 -6.05
N LYS A 192 0.40 2.02 -7.23
CA LYS A 192 1.79 2.14 -7.71
C LYS A 192 2.67 2.94 -6.76
N ARG A 193 2.16 4.05 -6.21
CA ARG A 193 2.90 4.87 -5.23
C ARG A 193 3.06 4.18 -3.88
N THR A 194 2.07 3.43 -3.43
CA THR A 194 2.15 2.63 -2.21
C THR A 194 3.26 1.58 -2.32
N LEU A 195 3.32 0.85 -3.42
CA LEU A 195 4.27 -0.24 -3.64
C LEU A 195 5.68 0.26 -3.98
N ALA A 196 5.83 1.06 -5.02
CA ALA A 196 7.12 1.49 -5.57
C ALA A 196 7.60 2.86 -5.09
N GLY A 197 6.70 3.70 -4.56
CA GLY A 197 7.03 5.09 -4.25
C GLY A 197 7.20 5.93 -5.49
N PHE A 198 8.22 6.78 -5.47
CA PHE A 198 8.61 7.64 -6.59
C PHE A 198 9.81 7.10 -7.37
N ARG A 199 10.23 5.86 -7.07
CA ARG A 199 11.32 5.19 -7.78
C ARG A 199 10.84 4.71 -9.15
N GLU A 200 11.79 4.61 -10.09
CA GLU A 200 11.56 4.01 -11.39
C GLU A 200 11.68 2.49 -11.26
N THR A 201 10.58 1.83 -10.99
CA THR A 201 10.47 0.37 -10.95
C THR A 201 9.13 -0.08 -11.52
N THR A 202 9.10 -1.29 -12.04
CA THR A 202 7.90 -1.88 -12.64
C THR A 202 6.94 -2.31 -11.53
N VAL A 203 5.70 -1.87 -11.62
CA VAL A 203 4.57 -2.37 -10.82
C VAL A 203 3.47 -2.83 -11.77
N ARG A 204 3.14 -4.10 -11.70
CA ARG A 204 2.08 -4.71 -12.54
C ARG A 204 0.70 -4.39 -11.95
N ALA A 205 0.32 -3.12 -12.03
CA ALA A 205 -1.00 -2.64 -11.64
C ALA A 205 -1.76 -2.16 -12.86
N GLU A 206 -2.87 -2.81 -13.15
CA GLU A 206 -3.70 -2.55 -14.31
C GLU A 206 -5.04 -1.93 -13.92
N TYR A 207 -5.65 -1.25 -14.87
CA TYR A 207 -6.93 -0.57 -14.70
C TYR A 207 -7.99 -1.24 -15.57
N TYR A 208 -9.09 -1.67 -14.93
CA TYR A 208 -10.25 -2.25 -15.60
C TYR A 208 -11.53 -1.61 -15.06
N PRO A 209 -12.24 -0.80 -15.86
CA PRO A 209 -13.44 -0.08 -15.40
C PRO A 209 -14.65 -1.00 -15.14
N GLU A 210 -14.64 -2.19 -15.71
CA GLU A 210 -15.76 -3.15 -15.65
C GLU A 210 -15.68 -4.14 -14.48
N LEU A 211 -14.80 -3.86 -13.52
CA LEU A 211 -14.68 -4.66 -12.28
C LEU A 211 -15.88 -4.46 -11.34
#